data_e716babea932950daf015188263b671d
#
_entry.id   e716babea932950daf015188263b671d
#
_cell.length_a   1.000
_cell.length_b   1.000
_cell.length_c   1.000
_cell.angle_alpha   90.00
_cell.angle_beta   90.00
_cell.angle_gamma   90.00
#
_symmetry.space_group_name_H-M   'P 1'
#
loop_
_entity.id
_entity.type
_entity.pdbx_description
1 polymer ?
#
loop_
_entity_poly.entity_id
_entity_poly.type
_entity_poly.pdbx_seq_one_letter_code
_entity_poly.pdbx_strand_id
1 'polypeptide(L)'
;GPLLYTVGREGKPTPIEIRGGSSVNVPVAVLVNENSASASEVFAGAMQDYKLAKIVGAKTFSKGSVQRLIALSTGGGLRVTVEHYLTPRRRTVEGRGIYPDIAANRPREAPLAALRAVGAAGKFRVELKDYETVLNGVALDDIVPVLRRDGKVYLASRTLAAILGGTAVWDGKTGTVTVEGAPGSATFTQGGGLFMLEGASYIETGAVGKAFSGAVKATAGESSVVLEWTE
;
A
#
# COMPACT_ATOMS: atom_id res chain seq x y z
N GLY A 1 -22.77 8.65 14.18
CA GLY A 1 -22.68 9.79 13.29
C GLY A 1 -22.92 9.39 11.84
N PRO A 2 -23.03 10.32 10.90
CA PRO A 2 -23.32 10.02 9.50
C PRO A 2 -22.17 9.23 8.83
N LEU A 3 -22.53 8.22 8.05
CA LEU A 3 -21.59 7.53 7.16
C LEU A 3 -21.14 8.42 6.00
N LEU A 4 -22.09 9.19 5.47
CA LEU A 4 -21.93 10.13 4.38
C LEU A 4 -23.07 11.16 4.37
N TYR A 5 -22.95 12.18 3.54
CA TYR A 5 -24.07 13.05 3.18
C TYR A 5 -24.37 12.88 1.69
N THR A 6 -25.65 12.90 1.31
CA THR A 6 -26.06 13.04 -0.09
C THR A 6 -26.45 14.48 -0.38
N VAL A 7 -26.17 14.93 -1.59
CA VAL A 7 -26.53 16.27 -2.07
C VAL A 7 -27.23 16.13 -3.41
N GLY A 8 -28.52 16.39 -3.44
CA GLY A 8 -29.34 16.42 -4.64
C GLY A 8 -29.39 17.81 -5.28
N ARG A 9 -30.39 18.00 -6.17
CA ARG A 9 -30.59 19.23 -6.96
C ARG A 9 -30.72 20.49 -6.11
N GLU A 10 -31.28 20.38 -4.89
CA GLU A 10 -31.48 21.52 -3.99
C GLU A 10 -30.19 21.97 -3.28
N GLY A 11 -29.10 21.27 -3.45
CA GLY A 11 -27.80 21.59 -2.85
C GLY A 11 -27.73 21.41 -1.34
N LYS A 12 -28.78 20.89 -0.68
CA LYS A 12 -28.80 20.68 0.77
C LYS A 12 -28.25 19.30 1.13
N PRO A 13 -27.19 19.22 1.96
CA PRO A 13 -26.65 17.93 2.40
C PRO A 13 -27.61 17.20 3.35
N THR A 14 -27.94 15.96 3.02
CA THR A 14 -28.78 15.06 3.83
C THR A 14 -27.93 13.95 4.40
N PRO A 15 -27.87 13.74 5.73
CA PRO A 15 -27.05 12.70 6.34
C PRO A 15 -27.64 11.31 6.11
N ILE A 16 -26.77 10.36 5.81
CA ILE A 16 -27.06 8.91 5.87
C ILE A 16 -26.36 8.37 7.10
N GLU A 17 -27.12 7.99 8.11
CA GLU A 17 -26.61 7.54 9.40
C GLU A 17 -26.57 6.01 9.50
N ILE A 18 -25.51 5.50 10.14
CA ILE A 18 -25.44 4.12 10.61
C ILE A 18 -25.79 4.11 12.11
N ARG A 19 -26.67 3.21 12.48
CA ARG A 19 -27.05 2.96 13.87
C ARG A 19 -26.70 1.52 14.26
N GLY A 20 -26.23 1.35 15.47
CA GLY A 20 -25.80 0.06 16.00
C GLY A 20 -24.36 -0.28 15.58
N GLY A 21 -23.95 -1.49 15.90
CA GLY A 21 -22.60 -2.01 15.66
C GLY A 21 -21.78 -2.11 16.93
N SER A 22 -20.68 -2.83 16.85
CA SER A 22 -19.71 -3.01 17.94
C SER A 22 -18.41 -2.28 17.60
N SER A 23 -17.78 -1.68 18.59
CA SER A 23 -16.45 -1.10 18.41
C SER A 23 -15.40 -2.18 18.20
N VAL A 24 -14.50 -1.95 17.26
CA VAL A 24 -13.30 -2.77 17.09
C VAL A 24 -12.13 -1.99 17.71
N ASN A 25 -11.56 -2.50 18.79
CA ASN A 25 -10.46 -1.87 19.53
C ASN A 25 -9.10 -2.42 19.08
N VAL A 26 -8.88 -2.47 17.78
CA VAL A 26 -7.58 -2.80 17.18
C VAL A 26 -7.20 -1.71 16.18
N PRO A 27 -5.91 -1.42 16.01
CA PRO A 27 -5.46 -0.54 14.94
C PRO A 27 -5.90 -1.10 13.57
N VAL A 28 -6.40 -0.23 12.71
CA VAL A 28 -6.92 -0.60 11.39
C VAL A 28 -6.22 0.21 10.30
N ALA A 29 -5.83 -0.44 9.23
CA ALA A 29 -5.43 0.20 7.98
C ALA A 29 -6.35 -0.26 6.85
N VAL A 30 -6.70 0.67 5.96
CA VAL A 30 -7.51 0.40 4.77
C VAL A 30 -6.65 0.62 3.55
N LEU A 31 -6.45 -0.44 2.77
CA LEU A 31 -5.71 -0.38 1.51
C LEU A 31 -6.61 0.15 0.39
N VAL A 32 -6.13 1.14 -0.33
CA VAL A 32 -6.84 1.76 -1.47
C VAL A 32 -5.91 1.96 -2.66
N ASN A 33 -6.49 1.94 -3.85
CA ASN A 33 -5.81 2.27 -5.09
C ASN A 33 -6.76 2.96 -6.07
N GLU A 34 -6.28 3.26 -7.27
CA GLU A 34 -7.03 3.92 -8.34
C GLU A 34 -8.29 3.16 -8.81
N ASN A 35 -8.42 1.89 -8.46
CA ASN A 35 -9.60 1.06 -8.75
C ASN A 35 -10.61 1.04 -7.60
N SER A 36 -10.25 1.60 -6.44
CA SER A 36 -11.15 1.73 -5.29
C SER A 36 -12.18 2.82 -5.59
N ALA A 37 -13.43 2.41 -5.84
CA ALA A 37 -14.47 3.31 -6.31
C ALA A 37 -15.77 3.23 -5.51
N SER A 38 -16.59 4.27 -5.54
CA SER A 38 -17.98 4.28 -5.03
C SER A 38 -18.07 3.86 -3.55
N ALA A 39 -18.68 2.71 -3.24
CA ALA A 39 -18.83 2.22 -1.86
C ALA A 39 -17.48 2.07 -1.12
N SER A 40 -16.42 1.70 -1.82
CA SER A 40 -15.07 1.66 -1.25
C SER A 40 -14.60 3.05 -0.82
N GLU A 41 -14.94 4.08 -1.59
CA GLU A 41 -14.59 5.48 -1.26
C GLU A 41 -15.46 6.02 -0.11
N VAL A 42 -16.72 5.60 -0.03
CA VAL A 42 -17.58 5.90 1.14
C VAL A 42 -16.95 5.31 2.40
N PHE A 43 -16.57 4.04 2.36
CA PHE A 43 -15.97 3.38 3.51
C PHE A 43 -14.63 4.02 3.90
N ALA A 44 -13.71 4.15 2.95
CA ALA A 44 -12.40 4.75 3.20
C ALA A 44 -12.51 6.19 3.71
N GLY A 45 -13.39 6.99 3.10
CA GLY A 45 -13.63 8.39 3.50
C GLY A 45 -14.21 8.50 4.91
N ALA A 46 -15.13 7.63 5.28
CA ALA A 46 -15.69 7.60 6.64
C ALA A 46 -14.63 7.17 7.68
N MET A 47 -13.89 6.10 7.40
CA MET A 47 -12.83 5.63 8.29
C MET A 47 -11.75 6.68 8.51
N GLN A 48 -11.38 7.42 7.44
CA GLN A 48 -10.41 8.51 7.50
C GLN A 48 -10.96 9.71 8.30
N ASP A 49 -12.17 10.16 8.01
CA ASP A 49 -12.77 11.34 8.65
C ASP A 49 -12.97 11.15 10.15
N TYR A 50 -13.34 9.94 10.56
CA TYR A 50 -13.48 9.59 11.98
C TYR A 50 -12.16 9.16 12.64
N LYS A 51 -11.06 9.09 11.88
CA LYS A 51 -9.75 8.62 12.36
C LYS A 51 -9.79 7.19 12.94
N LEU A 52 -10.65 6.35 12.38
CA LEU A 52 -10.82 4.95 12.80
C LEU A 52 -9.82 4.02 12.11
N ALA A 53 -9.24 4.46 10.97
CA ALA A 53 -8.21 3.74 10.26
C ALA A 53 -7.21 4.70 9.61
N LYS A 54 -6.02 4.17 9.28
CA LYS A 54 -5.09 4.81 8.33
C LYS A 54 -5.43 4.34 6.92
N ILE A 55 -5.61 5.28 6.00
CA ILE A 55 -5.80 4.99 4.59
C ILE A 55 -4.45 4.93 3.92
N VAL A 56 -4.12 3.79 3.30
CA VAL A 56 -2.79 3.51 2.76
C VAL A 56 -2.90 3.11 1.29
N GLY A 57 -2.03 3.62 0.44
CA GLY A 57 -1.99 3.25 -0.97
C GLY A 57 -1.94 4.43 -1.93
N ALA A 58 -2.77 4.40 -2.96
CA ALA A 58 -2.91 5.46 -3.96
C ALA A 58 -4.24 6.19 -3.85
N LYS A 59 -4.34 7.33 -4.50
CA LYS A 59 -5.61 8.08 -4.64
C LYS A 59 -6.68 7.18 -5.26
N THR A 60 -7.90 7.20 -4.72
CA THR A 60 -9.03 6.39 -5.22
C THR A 60 -9.59 6.92 -6.54
N PHE A 61 -10.54 6.18 -7.12
CA PHE A 61 -11.11 6.40 -8.46
C PHE A 61 -11.80 7.73 -8.65
N SER A 62 -12.39 8.32 -7.60
CA SER A 62 -13.10 9.60 -7.63
C SER A 62 -14.56 9.54 -8.09
N LYS A 63 -15.28 8.43 -7.83
CA LYS A 63 -16.71 8.28 -8.17
C LYS A 63 -17.57 8.59 -6.96
N GLY A 64 -18.04 9.85 -6.87
CA GLY A 64 -18.91 10.34 -5.81
C GLY A 64 -20.38 10.55 -6.23
N SER A 65 -20.76 10.05 -7.42
CA SER A 65 -22.12 10.19 -7.95
C SER A 65 -23.03 9.03 -7.50
N VAL A 66 -24.29 9.39 -7.17
CA VAL A 66 -25.38 8.44 -6.92
C VAL A 66 -26.26 8.39 -8.18
N GLN A 67 -26.37 7.20 -8.74
CA GLN A 67 -27.13 6.99 -9.97
C GLN A 67 -28.38 6.15 -9.72
N ARG A 68 -29.48 6.51 -10.38
CA ARG A 68 -30.73 5.75 -10.39
C ARG A 68 -30.98 5.18 -11.78
N LEU A 69 -31.40 3.94 -11.84
CA LEU A 69 -31.89 3.32 -13.05
C LEU A 69 -33.41 3.44 -13.06
N ILE A 70 -33.94 4.06 -14.10
CA ILE A 70 -35.38 4.29 -14.31
C ILE A 70 -35.80 3.43 -15.49
N ALA A 71 -36.73 2.49 -15.26
CA ALA A 71 -37.29 1.67 -16.33
C ALA A 71 -38.19 2.57 -17.22
N LEU A 72 -38.07 2.39 -18.53
CA LEU A 72 -38.87 3.10 -19.53
C LEU A 72 -40.06 2.24 -19.97
N SER A 73 -41.22 2.86 -20.18
CA SER A 73 -42.43 2.17 -20.63
C SER A 73 -42.30 1.53 -22.04
N THR A 74 -41.36 2.03 -22.83
CA THR A 74 -41.04 1.53 -24.17
C THR A 74 -40.02 0.39 -24.17
N GLY A 75 -39.60 -0.09 -22.98
CA GLY A 75 -38.49 -1.04 -22.79
C GLY A 75 -37.15 -0.34 -22.61
N GLY A 76 -36.21 -1.05 -21.94
CA GLY A 76 -34.90 -0.50 -21.58
C GLY A 76 -34.91 0.33 -20.29
N GLY A 77 -33.86 1.06 -20.03
CA GLY A 77 -33.69 1.85 -18.81
C GLY A 77 -32.82 3.10 -19.00
N LEU A 78 -33.16 4.14 -18.27
CA LEU A 78 -32.43 5.40 -18.23
C LEU A 78 -31.58 5.44 -16.93
N ARG A 79 -30.26 5.59 -17.05
CA ARG A 79 -29.37 5.82 -15.91
C ARG A 79 -29.15 7.31 -15.73
N VAL A 80 -29.55 7.85 -14.59
CA VAL A 80 -29.47 9.29 -14.29
C VAL A 80 -28.72 9.49 -12.98
N THR A 81 -27.76 10.41 -12.96
CA THR A 81 -27.17 10.90 -11.71
C THR A 81 -28.18 11.78 -11.00
N VAL A 82 -28.56 11.42 -9.80
CA VAL A 82 -29.59 12.11 -9.01
C VAL A 82 -29.02 12.88 -7.82
N GLU A 83 -27.88 12.42 -7.28
CA GLU A 83 -27.21 13.02 -6.14
C GLU A 83 -25.68 12.81 -6.25
N HIS A 84 -24.95 13.59 -5.47
CA HIS A 84 -23.55 13.35 -5.16
C HIS A 84 -23.41 13.08 -3.65
N TYR A 85 -22.41 12.29 -3.26
CA TYR A 85 -22.16 12.10 -1.85
C TYR A 85 -20.88 12.82 -1.39
N LEU A 86 -20.89 13.20 -0.13
CA LEU A 86 -19.80 13.81 0.59
C LEU A 86 -19.41 12.90 1.75
N THR A 87 -18.15 12.93 2.16
CA THR A 87 -17.69 12.25 3.36
C THR A 87 -18.34 12.81 4.64
N PRO A 88 -18.21 12.17 5.81
CA PRO A 88 -18.73 12.71 7.09
C PRO A 88 -18.29 14.15 7.38
N ARG A 89 -17.09 14.55 6.99
CA ARG A 89 -16.58 15.92 7.09
C ARG A 89 -16.96 16.80 5.89
N ARG A 90 -17.92 16.34 5.08
CA ARG A 90 -18.47 17.05 3.90
C ARG A 90 -17.44 17.33 2.82
N ARG A 91 -16.39 16.50 2.69
CA ARG A 91 -15.46 16.56 1.58
C ARG A 91 -16.10 15.96 0.33
N THR A 92 -15.92 16.59 -0.81
CA THR A 92 -16.39 16.10 -2.12
C THR A 92 -15.52 14.90 -2.55
N VAL A 93 -16.17 13.83 -2.99
CA VAL A 93 -15.51 12.64 -3.55
C VAL A 93 -15.53 12.66 -5.08
N GLU A 94 -16.63 13.16 -5.69
CA GLU A 94 -16.74 13.26 -7.16
C GLU A 94 -15.62 14.10 -7.75
N GLY A 95 -14.87 13.50 -8.69
CA GLY A 95 -13.72 14.11 -9.35
C GLY A 95 -12.47 14.31 -8.47
N ARG A 96 -12.58 14.11 -7.14
CA ARG A 96 -11.48 14.29 -6.19
C ARG A 96 -10.94 12.99 -5.61
N GLY A 97 -11.81 12.04 -5.29
CA GLY A 97 -11.46 10.79 -4.60
C GLY A 97 -11.03 11.00 -3.15
N ILE A 98 -10.57 9.91 -2.55
CA ILE A 98 -9.96 9.87 -1.23
C ILE A 98 -8.44 9.78 -1.42
N TYR A 99 -7.71 10.72 -0.85
CA TYR A 99 -6.26 10.68 -0.80
C TYR A 99 -5.82 9.84 0.40
N PRO A 100 -4.85 8.94 0.24
CA PRO A 100 -4.36 8.15 1.36
C PRO A 100 -3.63 9.03 2.39
N ASP A 101 -3.66 8.61 3.66
CA ASP A 101 -2.85 9.20 4.73
C ASP A 101 -1.38 8.83 4.56
N ILE A 102 -1.12 7.64 3.99
CA ILE A 102 0.21 7.12 3.69
C ILE A 102 0.23 6.71 2.21
N ALA A 103 0.97 7.46 1.41
CA ALA A 103 1.14 7.14 0.00
C ALA A 103 2.05 5.91 -0.18
N ALA A 104 1.53 4.91 -0.92
CA ALA A 104 2.23 3.70 -1.28
C ALA A 104 1.79 3.31 -2.70
N ASN A 105 2.35 3.98 -3.69
CA ASN A 105 1.88 3.95 -5.08
C ASN A 105 2.45 2.79 -5.89
N ARG A 106 3.39 2.03 -5.32
CA ARG A 106 3.97 0.87 -6.00
C ARG A 106 3.27 -0.40 -5.55
N PRO A 107 3.07 -1.36 -6.47
CA PRO A 107 2.66 -2.69 -6.09
C PRO A 107 3.56 -3.20 -4.95
N ARG A 108 2.98 -3.80 -3.91
CA ARG A 108 3.68 -4.40 -2.76
C ARG A 108 4.14 -3.44 -1.64
N GLU A 109 4.11 -2.12 -1.85
CA GLU A 109 4.41 -1.15 -0.79
C GLU A 109 3.24 -1.01 0.20
N ALA A 110 2.01 -1.02 -0.31
CA ALA A 110 0.83 -0.72 0.49
C ALA A 110 0.59 -1.69 1.67
N PRO A 111 0.70 -3.03 1.51
CA PRO A 111 0.56 -3.95 2.64
C PRO A 111 1.62 -3.75 3.72
N LEU A 112 2.88 -3.51 3.32
CA LEU A 112 3.98 -3.25 4.25
C LEU A 112 3.79 -1.93 5.01
N ALA A 113 3.42 -0.87 4.28
CA ALA A 113 3.12 0.42 4.86
C ALA A 113 1.91 0.36 5.82
N ALA A 114 0.89 -0.43 5.46
CA ALA A 114 -0.29 -0.64 6.30
C ALA A 114 0.06 -1.34 7.61
N LEU A 115 0.86 -2.40 7.58
CA LEU A 115 1.28 -3.11 8.79
C LEU A 115 2.10 -2.22 9.73
N ARG A 116 2.96 -1.36 9.19
CA ARG A 116 3.63 -0.33 9.99
C ARG A 116 2.64 0.65 10.61
N ALA A 117 1.67 1.09 9.82
CA ALA A 117 0.67 2.07 10.26
C ALA A 117 -0.21 1.56 11.40
N VAL A 118 -0.43 0.25 11.50
CA VAL A 118 -1.19 -0.38 12.60
C VAL A 118 -0.34 -0.77 13.79
N GLY A 119 0.94 -0.35 13.81
CA GLY A 119 1.78 -0.54 15.00
C GLY A 119 2.29 -1.96 15.15
N ALA A 120 2.60 -2.65 14.05
CA ALA A 120 3.51 -3.79 14.09
C ALA A 120 4.91 -3.31 14.54
N ALA A 121 4.93 -2.50 15.59
CA ALA A 121 6.12 -1.86 16.12
C ALA A 121 7.06 -2.91 16.68
N GLY A 122 8.33 -2.75 16.37
CA GLY A 122 9.43 -3.44 16.99
C GLY A 122 10.13 -4.41 16.06
N LYS A 123 9.60 -5.59 15.79
CA LYS A 123 10.30 -6.59 14.98
C LYS A 123 9.55 -6.89 13.69
N PHE A 124 10.23 -6.70 12.57
CA PHE A 124 9.75 -7.09 11.26
C PHE A 124 10.48 -8.33 10.78
N ARG A 125 9.71 -9.29 10.27
CA ARG A 125 10.21 -10.48 9.60
C ARG A 125 9.45 -10.66 8.30
N VAL A 126 10.16 -10.55 7.19
CA VAL A 126 9.63 -10.83 5.85
C VAL A 126 10.28 -12.10 5.35
N GLU A 127 9.49 -13.08 4.99
CA GLU A 127 9.94 -14.33 4.39
C GLU A 127 9.40 -14.39 2.95
N LEU A 128 10.31 -14.38 2.00
CA LEU A 128 10.02 -14.48 0.57
C LEU A 128 10.25 -15.92 0.15
N LYS A 129 9.19 -16.63 -0.18
CA LYS A 129 9.20 -17.98 -0.72
C LYS A 129 8.92 -17.94 -2.23
N ASP A 130 9.16 -19.03 -2.93
CA ASP A 130 8.98 -19.09 -4.39
C ASP A 130 7.54 -18.74 -4.84
N TYR A 131 6.54 -19.04 -3.99
CA TYR A 131 5.11 -18.83 -4.30
C TYR A 131 4.33 -18.07 -3.24
N GLU A 132 5.01 -17.52 -2.24
CA GLU A 132 4.36 -16.85 -1.13
C GLU A 132 5.27 -15.78 -0.50
N THR A 133 4.69 -14.68 -0.11
CA THR A 133 5.34 -13.69 0.77
C THR A 133 4.66 -13.70 2.13
N VAL A 134 5.44 -13.90 3.19
CA VAL A 134 4.92 -13.90 4.56
C VAL A 134 5.53 -12.74 5.33
N LEU A 135 4.69 -11.92 5.94
CA LEU A 135 5.10 -10.78 6.76
C LEU A 135 4.59 -10.98 8.20
N ASN A 136 5.53 -11.07 9.15
CA ASN A 136 5.22 -11.32 10.58
C ASN A 136 4.26 -12.50 10.79
N GLY A 137 4.40 -13.56 9.99
CA GLY A 137 3.55 -14.76 10.05
C GLY A 137 2.23 -14.67 9.27
N VAL A 138 1.94 -13.53 8.64
CA VAL A 138 0.75 -13.35 7.79
C VAL A 138 1.13 -13.52 6.33
N ALA A 139 0.49 -14.47 5.65
CA ALA A 139 0.65 -14.64 4.21
C ALA A 139 0.00 -13.46 3.46
N LEU A 140 0.72 -12.95 2.46
CA LEU A 140 0.24 -11.89 1.57
C LEU A 140 -0.09 -12.51 0.21
N ASP A 141 -1.16 -12.04 -0.42
CA ASP A 141 -1.55 -12.44 -1.79
C ASP A 141 -0.61 -11.84 -2.86
N ASP A 142 0.68 -11.78 -2.56
CA ASP A 142 1.68 -11.23 -3.47
C ASP A 142 2.96 -12.05 -3.44
N ILE A 143 3.50 -12.34 -4.62
CA ILE A 143 4.76 -13.05 -4.80
C ILE A 143 5.85 -12.02 -5.10
N VAL A 144 6.79 -11.89 -4.19
CA VAL A 144 7.99 -11.07 -4.40
C VAL A 144 9.04 -11.89 -5.13
N PRO A 145 9.39 -11.56 -6.38
CA PRO A 145 10.35 -12.34 -7.14
C PRO A 145 11.75 -12.23 -6.55
N VAL A 146 12.39 -13.37 -6.45
CA VAL A 146 13.77 -13.53 -6.01
C VAL A 146 14.61 -14.03 -7.18
N LEU A 147 15.70 -13.35 -7.50
CA LEU A 147 16.62 -13.77 -8.56
C LEU A 147 17.68 -14.70 -7.96
N ARG A 148 17.81 -15.91 -8.50
CA ARG A 148 18.85 -16.88 -8.13
C ARG A 148 19.83 -17.01 -9.28
N ARG A 149 21.12 -16.81 -9.01
CA ARG A 149 22.17 -16.86 -10.01
C ARG A 149 23.52 -17.23 -9.36
N ASP A 150 24.22 -18.15 -9.95
CA ASP A 150 25.59 -18.56 -9.55
C ASP A 150 25.69 -18.91 -8.05
N GLY A 151 24.69 -19.63 -7.52
CA GLY A 151 24.61 -20.01 -6.11
C GLY A 151 24.28 -18.86 -5.15
N LYS A 152 24.04 -17.67 -5.66
CA LYS A 152 23.69 -16.47 -4.91
C LYS A 152 22.23 -16.08 -5.12
N VAL A 153 21.70 -15.33 -4.16
CA VAL A 153 20.31 -14.87 -4.16
C VAL A 153 20.28 -13.35 -4.14
N TYR A 154 19.47 -12.78 -5.01
CA TYR A 154 19.38 -11.34 -5.21
C TYR A 154 17.94 -10.87 -5.11
N LEU A 155 17.74 -9.68 -4.56
CA LEU A 155 16.50 -8.93 -4.58
C LEU A 155 16.66 -7.68 -5.43
N ALA A 156 15.63 -7.33 -6.20
CA ALA A 156 15.62 -6.03 -6.86
C ALA A 156 15.78 -4.92 -5.80
N SER A 157 16.63 -3.94 -6.05
CA SER A 157 16.93 -2.88 -5.08
C SER A 157 15.68 -2.11 -4.63
N ARG A 158 14.75 -1.86 -5.57
CA ARG A 158 13.46 -1.24 -5.27
C ARG A 158 12.57 -2.11 -4.39
N THR A 159 12.63 -3.42 -4.57
CA THR A 159 11.90 -4.38 -3.73
C THR A 159 12.45 -4.39 -2.31
N LEU A 160 13.77 -4.45 -2.17
CA LEU A 160 14.42 -4.35 -0.86
C LEU A 160 14.05 -3.04 -0.16
N ALA A 161 14.13 -1.91 -0.87
CA ALA A 161 13.74 -0.61 -0.34
C ALA A 161 12.26 -0.59 0.11
N ALA A 162 11.34 -1.11 -0.71
CA ALA A 162 9.92 -1.20 -0.36
C ALA A 162 9.70 -2.05 0.90
N ILE A 163 10.37 -3.21 1.00
CA ILE A 163 10.32 -4.07 2.19
C ILE A 163 10.80 -3.30 3.43
N LEU A 164 11.87 -2.53 3.31
CA LEU A 164 12.43 -1.72 4.40
C LEU A 164 11.70 -0.38 4.62
N GLY A 165 10.65 -0.09 3.84
CA GLY A 165 9.81 1.11 3.96
C GLY A 165 10.46 2.40 3.48
N GLY A 166 11.28 2.29 2.45
CA GLY A 166 12.03 3.42 1.95
C GLY A 166 12.17 3.46 0.43
N THR A 167 13.25 4.02 -0.04
CA THR A 167 13.53 4.27 -1.46
C THR A 167 14.87 3.68 -1.89
N ALA A 168 15.00 3.36 -3.18
CA ALA A 168 16.27 2.99 -3.80
C ALA A 168 16.60 4.01 -4.89
N VAL A 169 17.77 4.62 -4.76
CA VAL A 169 18.25 5.65 -5.69
C VAL A 169 19.50 5.14 -6.39
N TRP A 170 19.47 5.14 -7.72
CA TRP A 170 20.62 4.82 -8.58
C TRP A 170 21.43 6.07 -8.89
N ASP A 171 22.73 6.01 -8.67
CA ASP A 171 23.69 7.02 -9.16
C ASP A 171 24.48 6.45 -10.34
N GLY A 172 24.18 6.94 -11.53
CA GLY A 172 24.82 6.51 -12.76
C GLY A 172 26.28 6.97 -12.90
N LYS A 173 26.73 7.96 -12.12
CA LYS A 173 28.12 8.43 -12.15
C LYS A 173 29.05 7.51 -11.36
N THR A 174 28.59 7.04 -10.22
CA THR A 174 29.36 6.18 -9.32
C THR A 174 29.08 4.70 -9.54
N GLY A 175 28.01 4.35 -10.29
CA GLY A 175 27.58 2.96 -10.47
C GLY A 175 27.07 2.35 -9.17
N THR A 176 26.40 3.13 -8.33
CA THR A 176 25.94 2.70 -7.02
C THR A 176 24.44 2.78 -6.86
N VAL A 177 23.89 1.98 -5.96
CA VAL A 177 22.51 2.11 -5.47
C VAL A 177 22.55 2.40 -3.99
N THR A 178 21.88 3.48 -3.56
CA THR A 178 21.62 3.74 -2.16
C THR A 178 20.19 3.30 -1.85
N VAL A 179 20.04 2.42 -0.86
CA VAL A 179 18.76 1.98 -0.31
C VAL A 179 18.59 2.65 1.03
N GLU A 180 17.52 3.41 1.15
CA GLU A 180 17.06 4.01 2.41
C GLU A 180 15.86 3.24 2.92
N GLY A 181 15.71 3.15 4.24
CA GLY A 181 14.58 2.47 4.88
C GLY A 181 14.55 2.75 6.38
N ALA A 182 13.55 2.21 7.07
CA ALA A 182 13.40 2.42 8.53
C ALA A 182 14.64 2.01 9.34
N PRO A 183 15.36 0.90 9.00
CA PRO A 183 16.59 0.54 9.71
C PRO A 183 17.80 1.39 9.36
N GLY A 184 17.69 2.37 8.46
CA GLY A 184 18.77 3.25 8.04
C GLY A 184 19.01 3.29 6.54
N SER A 185 20.23 3.65 6.14
CA SER A 185 20.65 3.78 4.74
C SER A 185 21.89 2.91 4.46
N ALA A 186 21.92 2.30 3.27
CA ALA A 186 23.04 1.50 2.82
C ALA A 186 23.31 1.71 1.32
N THR A 187 24.60 1.79 0.94
CA THR A 187 25.01 1.95 -0.45
C THR A 187 25.68 0.67 -0.95
N PHE A 188 25.29 0.23 -2.13
CA PHE A 188 25.78 -0.98 -2.78
C PHE A 188 26.48 -0.60 -4.09
N THR A 189 27.61 -1.24 -4.36
CA THR A 189 28.44 -0.99 -5.55
C THR A 189 28.47 -2.23 -6.45
N GLN A 190 28.69 -2.03 -7.73
CA GLN A 190 28.96 -3.14 -8.65
C GLN A 190 30.19 -3.93 -8.19
N GLY A 191 30.06 -5.27 -8.13
CA GLY A 191 31.08 -6.16 -7.55
C GLY A 191 31.09 -6.24 -6.03
N GLY A 192 30.42 -5.31 -5.34
CA GLY A 192 30.23 -5.30 -3.87
C GLY A 192 28.80 -5.68 -3.44
N GLY A 193 28.20 -6.69 -4.11
CA GLY A 193 26.83 -7.13 -3.82
C GLY A 193 25.76 -6.49 -4.70
N LEU A 194 26.12 -5.63 -5.64
CA LEU A 194 25.22 -5.04 -6.63
C LEU A 194 25.41 -5.72 -7.99
N PHE A 195 24.32 -6.08 -8.63
CA PHE A 195 24.25 -6.68 -9.94
C PHE A 195 23.22 -5.97 -10.81
N MET A 196 23.55 -5.74 -12.09
CA MET A 196 22.64 -5.11 -13.06
C MET A 196 22.15 -6.14 -14.06
N LEU A 197 20.83 -6.18 -14.30
CA LEU A 197 20.21 -7.02 -15.31
C LEU A 197 19.08 -6.23 -15.99
N GLU A 198 19.15 -6.12 -17.32
CA GLU A 198 18.10 -5.47 -18.14
C GLU A 198 17.68 -4.08 -17.63
N GLY A 199 18.64 -3.27 -17.20
CA GLY A 199 18.39 -1.92 -16.67
C GLY A 199 17.85 -1.88 -15.23
N ALA A 200 17.70 -3.01 -14.58
CA ALA A 200 17.32 -3.09 -13.16
C ALA A 200 18.53 -3.45 -12.29
N SER A 201 18.55 -2.91 -11.08
CA SER A 201 19.58 -3.19 -10.08
C SER A 201 19.10 -4.23 -9.08
N TYR A 202 19.96 -5.19 -8.78
CA TYR A 202 19.71 -6.29 -7.85
C TYR A 202 20.80 -6.34 -6.78
N ILE A 203 20.38 -6.54 -5.55
CA ILE A 203 21.27 -6.60 -4.38
C ILE A 203 21.36 -8.03 -3.89
N GLU A 204 22.60 -8.53 -3.74
CA GLU A 204 22.88 -9.83 -3.14
C GLU A 204 22.40 -9.82 -1.68
N THR A 205 21.56 -10.78 -1.30
CA THR A 205 21.02 -10.87 0.06
C THR A 205 22.11 -11.02 1.12
N GLY A 206 23.20 -11.71 0.80
CA GLY A 206 24.36 -11.84 1.68
C GLY A 206 25.09 -10.51 1.98
N ALA A 207 24.96 -9.51 1.11
CA ALA A 207 25.57 -8.20 1.31
C ALA A 207 24.70 -7.26 2.20
N VAL A 208 23.40 -7.54 2.33
CA VAL A 208 22.45 -6.64 3.02
C VAL A 208 22.84 -6.43 4.48
N GLY A 209 23.07 -7.51 5.23
CA GLY A 209 23.37 -7.42 6.65
C GLY A 209 24.61 -6.58 6.96
N LYS A 210 25.66 -6.74 6.15
CA LYS A 210 26.90 -5.96 6.29
C LYS A 210 26.69 -4.49 5.92
N ALA A 211 25.98 -4.23 4.82
CA ALA A 211 25.77 -2.87 4.31
C ALA A 211 24.91 -2.02 5.28
N PHE A 212 23.94 -2.63 5.95
CA PHE A 212 23.14 -1.98 6.99
C PHE A 212 23.77 -2.09 8.40
N SER A 213 25.07 -2.39 8.50
CA SER A 213 25.78 -2.47 9.79
C SER A 213 25.13 -3.40 10.82
N GLY A 214 24.47 -4.46 10.34
CA GLY A 214 23.77 -5.44 11.19
C GLY A 214 22.33 -5.05 11.59
N ALA A 215 21.86 -3.85 11.24
CA ALA A 215 20.49 -3.43 11.53
C ALA A 215 19.44 -4.26 10.76
N VAL A 216 19.82 -4.82 9.61
CA VAL A 216 19.03 -5.78 8.84
C VAL A 216 19.76 -7.12 8.82
N LYS A 217 19.08 -8.17 9.26
CA LYS A 217 19.56 -9.55 9.08
C LYS A 217 18.91 -10.12 7.83
N ALA A 218 19.72 -10.57 6.90
CA ALA A 218 19.26 -11.22 5.67
C ALA A 218 19.83 -12.64 5.60
N THR A 219 18.97 -13.62 5.39
CA THR A 219 19.33 -15.03 5.26
C THR A 219 18.68 -15.59 4.00
N ALA A 220 19.47 -16.24 3.15
CA ALA A 220 18.98 -16.92 1.96
C ALA A 220 19.11 -18.43 2.12
N GLY A 221 18.02 -19.14 1.91
CA GLY A 221 17.94 -20.59 1.81
C GLY A 221 17.69 -21.04 0.36
N GLU A 222 17.52 -22.35 0.17
CA GLU A 222 17.25 -22.93 -1.15
C GLU A 222 15.96 -22.42 -1.77
N SER A 223 14.88 -22.27 -0.99
CA SER A 223 13.54 -21.86 -1.45
C SER A 223 13.02 -20.59 -0.79
N SER A 224 13.78 -19.94 0.08
CA SER A 224 13.31 -18.74 0.77
C SER A 224 14.42 -17.73 1.04
N VAL A 225 14.01 -16.47 1.17
CA VAL A 225 14.82 -15.36 1.70
C VAL A 225 14.12 -14.80 2.91
N VAL A 226 14.82 -14.62 4.00
CA VAL A 226 14.31 -14.02 5.23
C VAL A 226 15.03 -12.72 5.48
N LEU A 227 14.26 -11.64 5.67
CA LEU A 227 14.74 -10.34 6.11
C LEU A 227 14.15 -10.04 7.50
N GLU A 228 14.99 -9.69 8.44
CA GLU A 228 14.58 -9.34 9.80
C GLU A 228 15.24 -8.02 10.22
N TRP A 229 14.46 -7.12 10.80
CA TRP A 229 14.96 -5.86 11.38
C TRP A 229 14.06 -5.40 12.52
N THR A 230 14.52 -4.40 13.25
CA THR A 230 13.75 -3.73 14.33
C THR A 230 13.67 -2.24 14.01
N GLU A 231 12.50 -1.65 14.21
CA GLU A 231 12.24 -0.20 14.15
C GLU A 231 12.17 0.41 15.54
#